data_b360d90ace903582b1c2e5a3cdf64d62
#
_entry.id   b360d90ace903582b1c2e5a3cdf64d62
#
_cell.length_a   1.000
_cell.length_b   1.000
_cell.length_c   1.000
_cell.angle_alpha   90.00
_cell.angle_beta   90.00
_cell.angle_gamma   90.00
#
_symmetry.space_group_name_H-M   'P 1'
#
loop_
_entity.id
_entity.type
_entity.pdbx_description
1 polymer ?
#
loop_
_entity_poly.entity_id
_entity_poly.type
_entity_poly.pdbx_seq_one_letter_code
_entity_poly.pdbx_strand_id
1 'polypeptide(L)'
;MRTPIHYLNVVDIEATCWEGNPPAGQYSEIIEVGIVVMDLSIRNQQRNRKQNNGKLSTIRITDKKSFLIKPVASEVSRYCTELTTITPEMLVEADTFANVCEHLKSDYDSKNRSWASFGNYDRHIFKTESERKEVEYPFSDKHINIKHIFATLRGEKEVGMSKALSKIGEELEGTHHRGHDDAYNTAKIWKYILSNFAGY
;
A
#
# COMPACT_ATOMS: atom_id res chain seq x y z
N MET A 1 24.30 12.23 11.20
CA MET A 1 24.31 10.82 10.72
C MET A 1 22.91 10.49 10.22
N ARG A 2 22.73 10.03 8.96
CA ARG A 2 21.41 9.61 8.50
C ARG A 2 21.09 8.27 9.16
N THR A 3 20.00 8.20 9.91
CA THR A 3 19.48 6.92 10.43
C THR A 3 19.20 6.01 9.24
N PRO A 4 19.71 4.77 9.21
CA PRO A 4 19.41 3.86 8.14
C PRO A 4 17.89 3.66 8.06
N ILE A 5 17.34 3.68 6.84
CA ILE A 5 15.90 3.45 6.61
C ILE A 5 15.67 1.96 6.86
N HIS A 6 15.20 1.62 8.06
CA HIS A 6 14.90 0.24 8.42
C HIS A 6 13.45 -0.15 8.14
N TYR A 7 12.57 0.83 7.95
CA TYR A 7 11.14 0.58 7.77
C TYR A 7 10.62 1.17 6.45
N LEU A 8 9.74 0.42 5.81
CA LEU A 8 8.99 0.83 4.63
C LEU A 8 7.50 0.68 4.93
N ASN A 9 6.71 1.70 4.66
CA ASN A 9 5.25 1.61 4.66
C ASN A 9 4.78 1.18 3.27
N VAL A 10 4.07 0.07 3.16
CA VAL A 10 3.40 -0.36 1.93
C VAL A 10 1.93 -0.02 2.07
N VAL A 11 1.38 0.71 1.13
CA VAL A 11 0.04 1.28 1.20
C VAL A 11 -0.76 0.88 -0.02
N ASP A 12 -2.03 0.60 0.19
CA ASP A 12 -3.04 0.44 -0.84
C ASP A 12 -4.33 1.11 -0.39
N ILE A 13 -5.11 1.66 -1.31
CA ILE A 13 -6.36 2.35 -1.00
C ILE A 13 -7.53 1.77 -1.77
N GLU A 14 -8.71 1.82 -1.14
CA GLU A 14 -9.98 1.70 -1.84
C GLU A 14 -10.70 3.04 -1.86
N ALA A 15 -11.38 3.32 -2.95
CA ALA A 15 -12.12 4.56 -3.12
C ALA A 15 -13.51 4.30 -3.69
N THR A 16 -14.43 5.22 -3.46
CA THR A 16 -15.76 5.16 -4.09
C THR A 16 -15.62 5.08 -5.61
N CYS A 17 -16.33 4.16 -6.22
CA CYS A 17 -16.25 3.87 -7.65
C CYS A 17 -17.62 3.41 -8.22
N TRP A 18 -17.74 3.44 -9.54
CA TRP A 18 -18.98 3.14 -10.27
C TRP A 18 -18.67 2.31 -11.53
N GLU A 19 -19.65 1.58 -12.02
CA GLU A 19 -19.56 0.86 -13.33
C GLU A 19 -19.59 1.84 -14.53
N GLY A 20 -19.10 3.00 -14.41
CA GLY A 20 -19.10 4.02 -15.44
C GLY A 20 -18.69 5.35 -14.87
N ASN A 21 -19.26 6.42 -15.38
CA ASN A 21 -19.00 7.75 -14.85
C ASN A 21 -19.67 7.94 -13.48
N PRO A 22 -19.04 8.68 -12.56
CA PRO A 22 -19.68 9.04 -11.31
C PRO A 22 -20.95 9.85 -11.55
N PRO A 23 -21.97 9.74 -10.66
CA PRO A 23 -23.13 10.62 -10.68
C PRO A 23 -22.73 12.12 -10.57
N ALA A 24 -23.58 13.01 -11.04
CA ALA A 24 -23.31 14.45 -10.98
C ALA A 24 -23.00 14.91 -9.54
N GLY A 25 -21.88 15.60 -9.36
CA GLY A 25 -21.41 16.10 -8.07
C GLY A 25 -20.67 15.09 -7.22
N GLN A 26 -20.56 13.82 -7.66
CA GLN A 26 -19.77 12.79 -6.99
C GLN A 26 -18.42 12.58 -7.66
N TYR A 27 -17.43 12.09 -6.90
CA TYR A 27 -16.08 11.79 -7.35
C TYR A 27 -15.47 10.70 -6.46
N SER A 28 -14.38 10.09 -6.89
CA SER A 28 -13.70 9.07 -6.07
C SER A 28 -13.16 9.69 -4.78
N GLU A 29 -13.65 9.21 -3.64
CA GLU A 29 -13.18 9.52 -2.29
C GLU A 29 -12.60 8.27 -1.65
N ILE A 30 -11.48 8.40 -0.93
CA ILE A 30 -10.86 7.28 -0.22
C ILE A 30 -11.80 6.80 0.88
N ILE A 31 -12.11 5.50 0.88
CA ILE A 31 -12.97 4.82 1.86
C ILE A 31 -12.23 3.77 2.69
N GLU A 32 -11.06 3.31 2.25
CA GLU A 32 -10.16 2.47 3.04
C GLU A 32 -8.71 2.83 2.74
N VAL A 33 -7.88 2.86 3.78
CA VAL A 33 -6.42 2.88 3.67
C VAL A 33 -5.89 1.62 4.33
N GLY A 34 -5.32 0.74 3.52
CA GLY A 34 -4.54 -0.38 4.01
C GLY A 34 -3.07 0.01 4.14
N ILE A 35 -2.45 -0.32 5.26
CA ILE A 35 -1.03 -0.10 5.49
C ILE A 35 -0.37 -1.33 6.07
N VAL A 36 0.82 -1.63 5.55
CA VAL A 36 1.69 -2.70 6.02
C VAL A 36 3.07 -2.13 6.29
N VAL A 37 3.63 -2.42 7.45
CA VAL A 37 4.99 -2.01 7.81
C VAL A 37 5.96 -3.16 7.56
N MET A 38 6.98 -2.91 6.75
CA MET A 38 8.07 -3.84 6.52
C MET A 38 9.32 -3.39 7.28
N ASP A 39 9.90 -4.28 8.07
CA ASP A 39 11.23 -4.12 8.65
C ASP A 39 12.27 -4.64 7.65
N LEU A 40 13.03 -3.71 7.08
CA LEU A 40 14.10 -3.96 6.11
C LEU A 40 15.48 -4.01 6.79
N SER A 41 15.55 -4.10 8.14
CA SER A 41 16.81 -4.14 8.86
C SER A 41 17.60 -5.39 8.47
N ILE A 42 18.64 -5.17 7.69
CA ILE A 42 19.64 -6.19 7.43
C ILE A 42 20.44 -6.33 8.71
N ARG A 43 20.08 -7.27 9.57
CA ARG A 43 20.97 -7.66 10.65
C ARG A 43 22.24 -8.22 10.01
N ASN A 44 23.27 -7.40 9.96
CA ASN A 44 24.61 -7.81 9.57
C ASN A 44 25.07 -8.96 10.49
N GLN A 45 24.68 -10.18 10.16
CA GLN A 45 25.31 -11.38 10.70
C GLN A 45 26.66 -11.59 10.00
N GLN A 46 27.55 -10.58 10.08
CA GLN A 46 28.95 -10.75 9.63
C GLN A 46 29.71 -11.80 10.44
N ARG A 47 29.13 -12.37 11.48
CA ARG A 47 29.82 -13.38 12.30
C ARG A 47 29.64 -14.84 11.89
N ASN A 48 28.70 -15.18 10.98
CA ASN A 48 28.47 -16.59 10.57
C ASN A 48 28.24 -16.78 9.07
N ARG A 49 29.08 -16.15 8.24
CA ARG A 49 29.02 -16.28 6.76
C ARG A 49 29.30 -17.70 6.22
N LYS A 50 29.67 -18.67 7.07
CA LYS A 50 30.06 -20.05 6.62
C LYS A 50 28.93 -21.08 6.64
N GLN A 51 27.71 -20.76 7.14
CA GLN A 51 26.66 -21.78 7.30
C GLN A 51 25.29 -21.49 6.67
N ASN A 52 25.03 -20.31 6.10
CA ASN A 52 23.76 -20.05 5.42
C ASN A 52 24.03 -19.46 4.04
N ASN A 53 23.68 -20.22 3.00
CA ASN A 53 23.71 -19.85 1.57
C ASN A 53 23.09 -18.46 1.28
N GLY A 54 23.75 -17.36 1.63
CA GLY A 54 23.49 -16.02 1.12
C GLY A 54 22.06 -15.46 1.19
N LYS A 55 21.10 -16.13 1.85
CA LYS A 55 19.72 -15.64 1.94
C LYS A 55 19.64 -14.43 2.85
N LEU A 56 19.19 -13.30 2.29
CA LEU A 56 18.72 -12.11 3.00
C LEU A 56 17.50 -12.50 3.88
N SER A 57 17.74 -13.08 5.06
CA SER A 57 16.70 -13.78 5.83
C SER A 57 15.96 -12.93 6.86
N THR A 58 15.88 -11.59 6.68
CA THR A 58 15.29 -10.74 7.73
C THR A 58 14.35 -9.63 7.28
N ILE A 59 13.80 -9.68 6.08
CA ILE A 59 12.69 -8.80 5.71
C ILE A 59 11.43 -9.35 6.37
N ARG A 60 10.85 -8.61 7.30
CA ARG A 60 9.64 -9.01 8.03
C ARG A 60 8.53 -7.98 7.83
N ILE A 61 7.32 -8.48 7.70
CA ILE A 61 6.11 -7.68 7.87
C ILE A 61 5.84 -7.64 9.38
N THR A 62 5.79 -6.46 9.95
CA THR A 62 5.68 -6.24 11.40
C THR A 62 4.33 -5.71 11.83
N ASP A 63 3.59 -5.12 10.90
CA ASP A 63 2.25 -4.61 11.14
C ASP A 63 1.40 -4.66 9.86
N LYS A 64 0.09 -4.82 10.03
CA LYS A 64 -0.93 -4.79 8.97
C LYS A 64 -2.20 -4.18 9.55
N LYS A 65 -2.65 -3.06 8.98
CA LYS A 65 -3.82 -2.31 9.48
C LYS A 65 -4.71 -1.83 8.34
N SER A 66 -5.99 -1.77 8.60
CA SER A 66 -7.01 -1.11 7.79
C SER A 66 -7.57 0.09 8.54
N PHE A 67 -7.72 1.21 7.86
CA PHE A 67 -8.44 2.39 8.31
C PHE A 67 -9.61 2.62 7.35
N LEU A 68 -10.82 2.43 7.83
CA LEU A 68 -12.02 2.82 7.10
C LEU A 68 -12.23 4.33 7.21
N ILE A 69 -12.69 4.95 6.12
CA ILE A 69 -12.90 6.39 6.04
C ILE A 69 -14.32 6.66 5.54
N LYS A 70 -15.02 7.53 6.24
CA LYS A 70 -16.35 7.97 5.85
C LYS A 70 -16.25 8.95 4.67
N PRO A 71 -16.83 8.64 3.50
CA PRO A 71 -16.91 9.59 2.40
C PRO A 71 -17.88 10.72 2.75
N VAL A 72 -17.67 11.90 2.15
CA VAL A 72 -18.45 13.10 2.47
C VAL A 72 -19.36 13.53 1.30
N ALA A 73 -18.85 13.43 0.08
CA ALA A 73 -19.53 13.90 -1.12
C ALA A 73 -20.09 12.75 -1.99
N SER A 74 -19.60 11.55 -1.80
CA SER A 74 -19.91 10.42 -2.66
C SER A 74 -20.53 9.26 -1.91
N GLU A 75 -21.49 8.61 -2.52
CA GLU A 75 -22.08 7.38 -2.00
C GLU A 75 -21.25 6.16 -2.42
N VAL A 76 -21.22 5.16 -1.55
CA VAL A 76 -20.67 3.84 -1.91
C VAL A 76 -21.69 3.14 -2.80
N SER A 77 -21.39 3.05 -4.09
CA SER A 77 -22.26 2.40 -5.06
C SER A 77 -22.34 0.89 -4.83
N ARG A 78 -23.39 0.25 -5.36
CA ARG A 78 -23.46 -1.21 -5.36
C ARG A 78 -22.23 -1.84 -6.04
N TYR A 79 -21.77 -1.28 -7.16
CA TYR A 79 -20.56 -1.73 -7.85
C TYR A 79 -19.31 -1.65 -6.94
N CYS A 80 -19.16 -0.54 -6.23
CA CYS A 80 -18.07 -0.37 -5.26
C CYS A 80 -18.10 -1.44 -4.16
N THR A 81 -19.29 -1.71 -3.59
CA THR A 81 -19.46 -2.77 -2.58
C THR A 81 -19.15 -4.16 -3.16
N GLU A 82 -19.63 -4.47 -4.35
CA GLU A 82 -19.34 -5.75 -5.02
C GLU A 82 -17.84 -5.94 -5.30
N LEU A 83 -17.12 -4.85 -5.59
CA LEU A 83 -15.69 -4.87 -5.86
C LEU A 83 -14.86 -4.97 -4.59
N THR A 84 -15.12 -4.11 -3.60
CA THR A 84 -14.27 -3.91 -2.41
C THR A 84 -14.75 -4.67 -1.19
N THR A 85 -15.97 -5.20 -1.21
CA THR A 85 -16.70 -5.73 -0.03
C THR A 85 -17.01 -4.68 1.06
N ILE A 86 -16.70 -3.41 0.84
CA ILE A 86 -17.00 -2.32 1.78
C ILE A 86 -18.44 -1.87 1.53
N THR A 87 -19.25 -1.91 2.59
CA THR A 87 -20.66 -1.46 2.52
C THR A 87 -20.83 -0.07 3.11
N PRO A 88 -21.90 0.66 2.75
CA PRO A 88 -22.21 1.94 3.37
C PRO A 88 -22.28 1.87 4.90
N GLU A 89 -22.85 0.79 5.43
CA GLU A 89 -23.03 0.58 6.88
C GLU A 89 -21.70 0.50 7.63
N MET A 90 -20.67 -0.08 7.01
CA MET A 90 -19.31 -0.16 7.57
C MET A 90 -18.68 1.22 7.74
N LEU A 91 -19.13 2.22 6.98
CA LEU A 91 -18.57 3.55 6.96
C LEU A 91 -19.35 4.59 7.79
N VAL A 92 -20.49 4.20 8.38
CA VAL A 92 -21.33 5.13 9.18
C VAL A 92 -20.53 5.73 10.34
N GLU A 93 -19.82 4.86 11.08
CA GLU A 93 -18.98 5.22 12.24
C GLU A 93 -17.48 5.24 11.89
N ALA A 94 -17.13 5.20 10.60
CA ALA A 94 -15.75 5.27 10.16
C ALA A 94 -15.16 6.67 10.41
N ASP A 95 -13.86 6.73 10.51
CA ASP A 95 -13.13 7.95 10.81
C ASP A 95 -13.16 8.94 9.63
N THR A 96 -12.72 10.15 9.88
CA THR A 96 -12.54 11.16 8.82
C THR A 96 -11.22 10.97 8.10
N PHE A 97 -11.12 11.41 6.85
CA PHE A 97 -9.86 11.42 6.10
C PHE A 97 -8.75 12.18 6.86
N ALA A 98 -9.08 13.30 7.48
CA ALA A 98 -8.13 14.11 8.25
C ALA A 98 -7.54 13.31 9.44
N ASN A 99 -8.39 12.65 10.22
CA ASN A 99 -7.95 11.86 11.36
C ASN A 99 -7.09 10.66 10.93
N VAL A 100 -7.47 9.97 9.85
CA VAL A 100 -6.65 8.87 9.31
C VAL A 100 -5.29 9.39 8.83
N CYS A 101 -5.22 10.57 8.21
CA CYS A 101 -3.95 11.20 7.86
C CYS A 101 -3.08 11.49 9.10
N GLU A 102 -3.68 11.91 10.22
CA GLU A 102 -2.94 12.09 11.49
C GLU A 102 -2.43 10.74 12.03
N HIS A 103 -3.24 9.68 12.02
CA HIS A 103 -2.79 8.33 12.39
C HIS A 103 -1.64 7.84 11.52
N LEU A 104 -1.70 8.07 10.21
CA LEU A 104 -0.59 7.70 9.33
C LEU A 104 0.71 8.44 9.69
N LYS A 105 0.62 9.71 10.07
CA LYS A 105 1.79 10.50 10.49
C LYS A 105 2.30 10.08 11.86
N SER A 106 1.43 9.92 12.85
CA SER A 106 1.81 9.65 14.25
C SER A 106 2.26 8.21 14.47
N ASP A 107 1.49 7.24 13.98
CA ASP A 107 1.68 5.83 14.31
C ASP A 107 2.65 5.13 13.34
N TYR A 108 2.69 5.62 12.09
CA TYR A 108 3.49 5.02 11.01
C TYR A 108 4.67 5.88 10.55
N ASP A 109 4.88 7.06 11.16
CA ASP A 109 5.97 7.99 10.79
C ASP A 109 6.03 8.26 9.28
N SER A 110 4.83 8.35 8.64
CA SER A 110 4.68 8.32 7.19
C SER A 110 5.33 9.52 6.48
N LYS A 111 5.51 10.64 7.17
CA LYS A 111 6.21 11.83 6.64
C LYS A 111 7.72 11.62 6.50
N ASN A 112 8.32 10.74 7.28
CA ASN A 112 9.76 10.53 7.29
C ASN A 112 10.16 9.22 6.60
N ARG A 113 9.35 8.17 6.71
CA ARG A 113 9.60 6.88 6.07
C ARG A 113 9.38 6.95 4.56
N SER A 114 10.11 6.14 3.82
CA SER A 114 9.74 5.80 2.46
C SER A 114 8.46 4.99 2.47
N TRP A 115 7.66 5.13 1.43
CA TRP A 115 6.46 4.34 1.25
C TRP A 115 6.34 3.81 -0.17
N ALA A 116 5.54 2.77 -0.36
CA ALA A 116 5.38 2.07 -1.61
C ALA A 116 3.92 1.71 -1.88
N SER A 117 3.56 1.60 -3.15
CA SER A 117 2.26 1.06 -3.60
C SER A 117 2.41 0.27 -4.90
N PHE A 118 1.35 -0.43 -5.31
CA PHE A 118 1.37 -1.21 -6.56
C PHE A 118 0.93 -0.38 -7.76
N GLY A 119 1.69 0.65 -8.06
CA GLY A 119 1.42 1.63 -9.12
C GLY A 119 1.55 3.06 -8.62
N ASN A 120 0.91 3.99 -9.31
CA ASN A 120 0.88 5.41 -8.94
C ASN A 120 -0.52 5.90 -8.55
N TYR A 121 -1.53 5.04 -8.65
CA TYR A 121 -2.93 5.40 -8.39
C TYR A 121 -3.11 5.92 -6.97
N ASP A 122 -2.66 5.15 -5.98
CA ASP A 122 -2.76 5.50 -4.56
C ASP A 122 -2.17 6.88 -4.26
N ARG A 123 -0.95 7.11 -4.77
CA ARG A 123 -0.27 8.40 -4.63
C ARG A 123 -1.07 9.55 -5.25
N HIS A 124 -1.65 9.32 -6.42
CA HIS A 124 -2.42 10.33 -7.12
C HIS A 124 -3.69 10.68 -6.36
N ILE A 125 -4.47 9.67 -5.97
CA ILE A 125 -5.74 9.88 -5.24
C ILE A 125 -5.49 10.52 -3.89
N PHE A 126 -4.47 10.07 -3.13
CA PHE A 126 -4.13 10.72 -1.85
C PHE A 126 -3.79 12.21 -2.01
N LYS A 127 -3.02 12.58 -3.05
CA LYS A 127 -2.71 13.99 -3.29
C LYS A 127 -3.96 14.79 -3.63
N THR A 128 -4.77 14.28 -4.56
CA THR A 128 -6.02 14.93 -4.97
C THR A 128 -6.99 15.10 -3.80
N GLU A 129 -7.13 14.06 -2.96
CA GLU A 129 -8.01 14.09 -1.79
C GLU A 129 -7.49 15.07 -0.73
N SER A 130 -6.18 15.08 -0.47
CA SER A 130 -5.54 16.01 0.46
C SER A 130 -5.73 17.46 0.04
N GLU A 131 -5.53 17.77 -1.26
CA GLU A 131 -5.76 19.10 -1.81
C GLU A 131 -7.23 19.51 -1.71
N ARG A 132 -8.15 18.60 -2.08
CA ARG A 132 -9.61 18.89 -2.07
C ARG A 132 -10.15 19.11 -0.68
N LYS A 133 -9.64 18.40 0.31
CA LYS A 133 -10.10 18.49 1.72
C LYS A 133 -9.26 19.45 2.57
N GLU A 134 -8.28 20.12 1.97
CA GLU A 134 -7.34 21.02 2.65
C GLU A 134 -6.63 20.34 3.83
N VAL A 135 -6.30 19.04 3.67
CA VAL A 135 -5.60 18.24 4.65
C VAL A 135 -4.14 18.06 4.20
N GLU A 136 -3.21 18.17 5.14
CA GLU A 136 -1.80 17.94 4.83
C GLU A 136 -1.59 16.53 4.28
N TYR A 137 -0.93 16.41 3.12
CA TYR A 137 -0.57 15.13 2.52
C TYR A 137 0.26 14.28 3.50
N PRO A 138 -0.17 13.06 3.88
CA PRO A 138 0.40 12.37 5.04
C PRO A 138 1.75 11.67 4.77
N PHE A 139 2.17 11.53 3.52
CA PHE A 139 3.37 10.77 3.18
C PHE A 139 4.56 11.65 2.82
N SER A 140 5.75 11.04 2.87
CA SER A 140 6.98 11.65 2.34
C SER A 140 6.98 11.64 0.81
N ASP A 141 7.89 12.40 0.20
CA ASP A 141 8.10 12.38 -1.27
C ASP A 141 8.79 11.10 -1.77
N LYS A 142 9.27 10.25 -0.86
CA LYS A 142 10.02 9.01 -1.17
C LYS A 142 9.07 7.86 -1.49
N HIS A 143 8.36 7.97 -2.62
CA HIS A 143 7.44 6.93 -3.09
C HIS A 143 8.14 5.90 -3.99
N ILE A 144 7.81 4.62 -3.82
CA ILE A 144 8.30 3.49 -4.61
C ILE A 144 7.11 2.86 -5.36
N ASN A 145 7.14 2.92 -6.69
CA ASN A 145 6.18 2.20 -7.53
C ASN A 145 6.66 0.76 -7.73
N ILE A 146 6.14 -0.17 -6.92
CA ILE A 146 6.55 -1.59 -6.96
C ILE A 146 6.19 -2.24 -8.29
N LYS A 147 5.05 -1.92 -8.87
CA LYS A 147 4.60 -2.45 -10.16
C LYS A 147 5.61 -2.16 -11.27
N HIS A 148 6.09 -0.92 -11.34
CA HIS A 148 7.07 -0.48 -12.32
C HIS A 148 8.42 -1.18 -12.13
N ILE A 149 8.92 -1.22 -10.88
CA ILE A 149 10.19 -1.88 -10.56
C ILE A 149 10.12 -3.37 -10.88
N PHE A 150 9.02 -4.04 -10.51
CA PHE A 150 8.83 -5.47 -10.80
C PHE A 150 8.90 -5.76 -12.31
N ALA A 151 8.20 -4.99 -13.12
CA ALA A 151 8.20 -5.13 -14.57
C ALA A 151 9.59 -4.87 -15.17
N THR A 152 10.25 -3.79 -14.73
CA THR A 152 11.60 -3.39 -15.21
C THR A 152 12.65 -4.46 -14.92
N LEU A 153 12.71 -4.97 -13.68
CA LEU A 153 13.70 -5.97 -13.29
C LEU A 153 13.50 -7.32 -14.01
N ARG A 154 12.29 -7.61 -14.48
CA ARG A 154 11.97 -8.82 -15.24
C ARG A 154 12.06 -8.62 -16.76
N GLY A 155 12.24 -7.40 -17.24
CA GLY A 155 12.20 -7.08 -18.67
C GLY A 155 10.80 -7.30 -19.29
N GLU A 156 9.73 -7.14 -18.52
CA GLU A 156 8.35 -7.45 -18.91
C GLU A 156 7.48 -6.18 -18.88
N LYS A 157 6.28 -6.29 -19.49
CA LYS A 157 5.25 -5.26 -19.34
C LYS A 157 4.65 -5.29 -17.92
N GLU A 158 4.20 -4.14 -17.46
CA GLU A 158 3.44 -4.04 -16.21
C GLU A 158 2.18 -4.91 -16.23
N VAL A 159 1.91 -5.59 -15.12
CA VAL A 159 0.75 -6.46 -14.94
C VAL A 159 0.01 -6.11 -13.64
N GLY A 160 -1.22 -6.58 -13.46
CA GLY A 160 -1.95 -6.47 -12.20
C GLY A 160 -1.29 -7.28 -11.06
N MET A 161 -1.64 -6.94 -9.81
CA MET A 161 -1.03 -7.52 -8.61
C MET A 161 -1.18 -9.04 -8.54
N SER A 162 -2.39 -9.58 -8.76
CA SER A 162 -2.62 -11.04 -8.76
C SER A 162 -1.74 -11.78 -9.78
N LYS A 163 -1.56 -11.18 -10.97
CA LYS A 163 -0.68 -11.76 -11.98
C LYS A 163 0.79 -11.66 -11.60
N ALA A 164 1.19 -10.59 -10.92
CA ALA A 164 2.55 -10.44 -10.40
C ALA A 164 2.84 -11.49 -9.32
N LEU A 165 1.92 -11.73 -8.38
CA LEU A 165 2.01 -12.81 -7.38
C LEU A 165 2.17 -14.17 -8.05
N SER A 166 1.29 -14.53 -8.98
CA SER A 166 1.37 -15.79 -9.74
C SER A 166 2.74 -15.98 -10.42
N LYS A 167 3.32 -14.91 -10.97
CA LYS A 167 4.64 -14.95 -11.62
C LYS A 167 5.80 -15.24 -10.67
N ILE A 168 5.63 -15.04 -9.37
CA ILE A 168 6.64 -15.33 -8.33
C ILE A 168 6.31 -16.60 -7.54
N GLY A 169 5.25 -17.33 -7.94
CA GLY A 169 4.82 -18.55 -7.27
C GLY A 169 4.09 -18.32 -5.94
N GLU A 170 3.55 -17.12 -5.75
CA GLU A 170 2.76 -16.74 -4.58
C GLU A 170 1.27 -16.64 -4.95
N GLU A 171 0.42 -16.91 -3.98
CA GLU A 171 -1.02 -16.73 -4.08
C GLU A 171 -1.46 -15.42 -3.40
N LEU A 172 -2.58 -14.88 -3.84
CA LEU A 172 -3.23 -13.76 -3.17
C LEU A 172 -3.74 -14.24 -1.80
N GLU A 173 -3.41 -13.51 -0.76
CA GLU A 173 -3.89 -13.76 0.60
C GLU A 173 -4.94 -12.71 0.99
N GLY A 174 -6.02 -13.16 1.62
CA GLY A 174 -7.13 -12.31 2.00
C GLY A 174 -8.09 -12.03 0.86
N THR A 175 -8.74 -10.89 0.90
CA THR A 175 -9.74 -10.45 -0.08
C THR A 175 -9.13 -9.42 -1.02
N HIS A 176 -9.15 -9.69 -2.32
CA HIS A 176 -8.73 -8.70 -3.32
C HIS A 176 -9.64 -7.47 -3.28
N HIS A 177 -9.09 -6.30 -3.50
CA HIS A 177 -9.75 -5.01 -3.30
C HIS A 177 -10.17 -4.75 -1.83
N ARG A 178 -9.39 -5.24 -0.88
CA ARG A 178 -9.34 -4.75 0.48
C ARG A 178 -7.96 -4.17 0.73
N GLY A 179 -7.91 -2.88 1.04
CA GLY A 179 -6.67 -2.12 1.09
C GLY A 179 -5.57 -2.77 1.94
N HIS A 180 -5.90 -3.30 3.13
CA HIS A 180 -4.91 -3.96 3.98
C HIS A 180 -4.43 -5.32 3.44
N ASP A 181 -5.26 -6.04 2.69
CA ASP A 181 -4.89 -7.30 2.05
C ASP A 181 -4.05 -7.04 0.80
N ASP A 182 -4.41 -6.04 0.01
CA ASP A 182 -3.67 -5.67 -1.20
C ASP A 182 -2.33 -5.00 -0.86
N ALA A 183 -2.24 -4.21 0.22
CA ALA A 183 -0.97 -3.72 0.76
C ALA A 183 -0.07 -4.89 1.21
N TYR A 184 -0.64 -5.92 1.86
CA TYR A 184 0.10 -7.11 2.27
C TYR A 184 0.63 -7.91 1.06
N ASN A 185 -0.19 -8.14 0.06
CA ASN A 185 0.20 -8.82 -1.16
C ASN A 185 1.26 -8.04 -1.94
N THR A 186 1.16 -6.72 -1.96
CA THR A 186 2.18 -5.83 -2.52
C THR A 186 3.51 -5.93 -1.75
N ALA A 187 3.45 -6.04 -0.42
CA ALA A 187 4.64 -6.27 0.41
C ALA A 187 5.31 -7.63 0.12
N LYS A 188 4.55 -8.70 -0.20
CA LYS A 188 5.10 -9.99 -0.65
C LYS A 188 5.90 -9.84 -1.95
N ILE A 189 5.37 -9.11 -2.92
CA ILE A 189 6.06 -8.82 -4.19
C ILE A 189 7.34 -8.04 -3.92
N TRP A 190 7.31 -7.03 -3.07
CA TRP A 190 8.49 -6.24 -2.71
C TRP A 190 9.55 -7.09 -2.00
N LYS A 191 9.14 -7.95 -1.09
CA LYS A 191 10.03 -8.91 -0.42
C LYS A 191 10.72 -9.83 -1.43
N TYR A 192 9.99 -10.33 -2.43
CA TYR A 192 10.56 -11.12 -3.52
C TYR A 192 11.61 -10.33 -4.31
N ILE A 193 11.31 -9.07 -4.69
CA ILE A 193 12.25 -8.20 -5.41
C ILE A 193 13.55 -8.04 -4.61
N LEU A 194 13.45 -7.66 -3.35
CA LEU A 194 14.62 -7.47 -2.50
C LEU A 194 15.42 -8.76 -2.28
N SER A 195 14.77 -9.91 -2.22
CA SER A 195 15.44 -11.21 -2.01
C SER A 195 16.16 -11.72 -3.25
N ASN A 196 15.74 -11.32 -4.45
CA ASN A 196 16.25 -11.86 -5.69
C ASN A 196 17.10 -10.88 -6.50
N PHE A 197 16.94 -9.57 -6.29
CA PHE A 197 17.59 -8.54 -7.10
C PHE A 197 18.44 -7.54 -6.30
N ALA A 198 18.42 -7.55 -4.97
CA ALA A 198 19.21 -6.63 -4.14
C ALA A 198 20.71 -7.00 -4.02
N GLY A 199 21.24 -7.78 -4.90
CA GLY A 199 22.63 -8.23 -4.93
C GLY A 199 23.45 -7.71 -6.12
N TYR A 200 22.91 -6.79 -6.90
CA TYR A 200 23.58 -6.16 -8.04
C TYR A 200 24.02 -4.75 -7.72
#